data_2d5bddfe88d3914e06cbbbc906e21f98
#
_entry.id   2d5bddfe88d3914e06cbbbc906e21f98
#
_cell.length_a   1.000
_cell.length_b   1.000
_cell.length_c   1.000
_cell.angle_alpha   90.00
_cell.angle_beta   90.00
_cell.angle_gamma   90.00
#
_symmetry.space_group_name_H-M   'P 1'
#
loop_
_entity.id
_entity.type
_entity.pdbx_description
1 polymer ?
#
loop_
_entity_poly.entity_id
_entity_poly.type
_entity_poly.pdbx_seq_one_letter_code
_entity_poly.pdbx_strand_id
1 'polypeptide(L)'
;MKSKNAISLIVLVITIIVMAILAATVIITLSNTNIISEANDAVKKTEAQQVEEMKALMLADGMLGKNPEPQTIGSTTLTWNDTEKKVEAKVEGVLIPERFSYVEGTKDTGLVIEDKEENQFVWVPVEYTATGVTDANGLDTGFTAVFKRGEAEETSTGSGIYKMTGTVSSAYAEPYTNAADWEKNEYNAMMASVQKYKGFYIARFEAGDGDATDGRTAETEARKVVSKKGAYVYNYVPWGDSLTEIGATGAVYLSQNMYKGSTSVVSTLCYGVQWDAVMNFVSDANHNIKDSKSWGNHYDSIGEAATNSGESNMNYTTGRNEAWKAKNIYDLAGNVWEWTVECNSLAEFRVLRGGSYIFSATDCCVSCRFGNTGPSYTNVDCGFRVAFYIK
;
A
#
# COMPACT_ATOMS: atom_id res chain seq x y z
N MET A 1 2.66 -28.93 72.79
CA MET A 1 2.17 -29.18 71.41
C MET A 1 1.86 -27.83 70.77
N LYS A 2 2.63 -27.41 69.78
CA LYS A 2 2.35 -26.17 69.03
C LYS A 2 1.25 -26.45 67.98
N SER A 3 0.11 -25.79 68.17
CA SER A 3 -0.95 -25.77 67.15
C SER A 3 -0.39 -25.25 65.82
N LYS A 4 -0.38 -26.07 64.78
CA LYS A 4 -0.13 -25.63 63.43
C LYS A 4 -1.38 -24.90 62.99
N ASN A 5 -1.30 -23.57 62.82
CA ASN A 5 -2.37 -22.80 62.21
C ASN A 5 -2.56 -23.28 60.76
N ALA A 6 -3.53 -24.11 60.55
CA ALA A 6 -3.95 -24.48 59.20
C ALA A 6 -4.60 -23.20 58.59
N ILE A 7 -4.05 -22.73 57.50
CA ILE A 7 -4.67 -21.64 56.72
C ILE A 7 -6.05 -22.18 56.26
N SER A 8 -7.11 -21.48 56.68
CA SER A 8 -8.48 -21.88 56.28
C SER A 8 -8.58 -21.95 54.79
N LEU A 9 -9.20 -23.03 54.27
CA LEU A 9 -9.48 -23.17 52.82
C LEU A 9 -10.14 -21.94 52.25
N ILE A 10 -11.00 -21.30 53.02
CA ILE A 10 -11.67 -20.02 52.64
C ILE A 10 -10.66 -18.91 52.43
N VAL A 11 -9.66 -18.74 53.31
CA VAL A 11 -8.62 -17.71 53.16
C VAL A 11 -7.78 -17.99 51.92
N LEU A 12 -7.45 -19.25 51.63
CA LEU A 12 -6.71 -19.62 50.44
C LEU A 12 -7.51 -19.28 49.17
N VAL A 13 -8.82 -19.64 49.12
CA VAL A 13 -9.67 -19.35 47.99
C VAL A 13 -9.84 -17.85 47.79
N ILE A 14 -10.05 -17.08 48.86
CA ILE A 14 -10.16 -15.62 48.77
C ILE A 14 -8.85 -15.03 48.23
N THR A 15 -7.71 -15.51 48.71
CA THR A 15 -6.39 -15.03 48.25
C THR A 15 -6.19 -15.30 46.76
N ILE A 16 -6.57 -16.49 46.27
CA ILE A 16 -6.48 -16.84 44.85
C ILE A 16 -7.41 -15.94 44.03
N ILE A 17 -8.65 -15.71 44.46
CA ILE A 17 -9.60 -14.83 43.75
C ILE A 17 -9.05 -13.38 43.71
N VAL A 18 -8.57 -12.86 44.80
CA VAL A 18 -7.97 -11.51 44.86
C VAL A 18 -6.76 -11.39 43.95
N MET A 19 -5.88 -12.38 43.93
CA MET A 19 -4.72 -12.40 43.03
C MET A 19 -5.13 -12.49 41.59
N ALA A 20 -6.15 -13.28 41.26
CA ALA A 20 -6.69 -13.37 39.89
C ALA A 20 -7.32 -12.04 39.44
N ILE A 21 -8.07 -11.36 40.31
CA ILE A 21 -8.65 -10.05 40.01
C ILE A 21 -7.54 -9.00 39.83
N LEU A 22 -6.52 -8.98 40.71
CA LEU A 22 -5.41 -8.05 40.56
C LEU A 22 -4.61 -8.31 39.29
N ALA A 23 -4.34 -9.56 38.94
CA ALA A 23 -3.69 -9.92 37.69
C ALA A 23 -4.52 -9.48 36.46
N ALA A 24 -5.82 -9.74 36.48
CA ALA A 24 -6.74 -9.31 35.41
C ALA A 24 -6.79 -7.77 35.30
N THR A 25 -6.84 -7.07 36.43
CA THR A 25 -6.82 -5.59 36.46
C THR A 25 -5.52 -5.04 35.88
N VAL A 26 -4.37 -5.61 36.25
CA VAL A 26 -3.06 -5.22 35.69
C VAL A 26 -3.00 -5.45 34.20
N ILE A 27 -3.47 -6.61 33.71
CA ILE A 27 -3.51 -6.94 32.28
C ILE A 27 -4.43 -5.95 31.53
N ILE A 28 -5.62 -5.67 32.06
CA ILE A 28 -6.56 -4.71 31.45
C ILE A 28 -5.96 -3.29 31.46
N THR A 29 -5.30 -2.88 32.53
CA THR A 29 -4.66 -1.57 32.62
C THR A 29 -3.51 -1.46 31.63
N LEU A 30 -2.68 -2.50 31.48
CA LEU A 30 -1.57 -2.53 30.51
C LEU A 30 -2.09 -2.57 29.06
N SER A 31 -3.19 -3.26 28.79
CA SER A 31 -3.79 -3.30 27.44
C SER A 31 -4.54 -2.01 27.08
N ASN A 32 -5.06 -1.28 28.06
CA ASN A 32 -5.74 0.01 27.85
C ASN A 32 -4.81 1.23 27.87
N THR A 33 -3.55 1.05 28.25
CA THR A 33 -2.54 2.11 28.14
C THR A 33 -1.69 1.86 26.91
N ASN A 34 -1.25 2.92 26.22
CA ASN A 34 -0.35 2.85 25.06
C ASN A 34 1.05 2.24 25.39
N ILE A 35 1.28 1.79 26.63
CA ILE A 35 2.57 1.29 27.10
C ILE A 35 3.05 0.08 26.30
N ILE A 36 2.16 -0.87 25.98
CA ILE A 36 2.54 -2.05 25.17
C ILE A 36 2.87 -1.63 23.75
N SER A 37 2.09 -0.71 23.18
CA SER A 37 2.36 -0.15 21.84
C SER A 37 3.69 0.59 21.84
N GLU A 38 3.92 1.48 22.78
CA GLU A 38 5.17 2.24 22.93
C GLU A 38 6.38 1.32 23.16
N ALA A 39 6.23 0.26 23.97
CA ALA A 39 7.28 -0.73 24.18
C ALA A 39 7.59 -1.50 22.88
N ASN A 40 6.57 -1.92 22.13
CA ASN A 40 6.75 -2.58 20.84
C ASN A 40 7.42 -1.66 19.82
N ASP A 41 7.04 -0.39 19.78
CA ASP A 41 7.64 0.61 18.89
C ASP A 41 9.11 0.87 19.27
N ALA A 42 9.42 0.89 20.56
CA ALA A 42 10.81 1.00 21.03
C ALA A 42 11.65 -0.23 20.64
N VAL A 43 11.09 -1.44 20.76
CA VAL A 43 11.76 -2.68 20.30
C VAL A 43 12.01 -2.62 18.79
N LYS A 44 11.00 -2.27 17.99
CA LYS A 44 11.14 -2.14 16.51
C LYS A 44 12.23 -1.11 16.13
N LYS A 45 12.26 0.05 16.78
CA LYS A 45 13.32 1.06 16.56
C LYS A 45 14.70 0.52 16.88
N THR A 46 14.83 -0.25 17.96
CA THR A 46 16.09 -0.88 18.35
C THR A 46 16.51 -1.94 17.33
N GLU A 47 15.60 -2.78 16.86
CA GLU A 47 15.87 -3.78 15.82
C GLU A 47 16.25 -3.11 14.50
N ALA A 48 15.56 -2.06 14.07
CA ALA A 48 15.90 -1.31 12.88
C ALA A 48 17.33 -0.70 12.95
N GLN A 49 17.70 -0.15 14.10
CA GLN A 49 19.07 0.35 14.33
C GLN A 49 20.11 -0.78 14.27
N GLN A 50 19.85 -1.92 14.91
CA GLN A 50 20.74 -3.08 14.87
C GLN A 50 20.88 -3.63 13.44
N VAL A 51 19.83 -3.62 12.64
CA VAL A 51 19.86 -4.00 11.23
C VAL A 51 20.82 -3.08 10.45
N GLU A 52 20.73 -1.76 10.64
CA GLU A 52 21.62 -0.81 9.94
C GLU A 52 23.08 -0.94 10.39
N GLU A 53 23.34 -1.13 11.68
CA GLU A 53 24.71 -1.38 12.19
C GLU A 53 25.29 -2.69 11.62
N MET A 54 24.51 -3.76 11.59
CA MET A 54 24.95 -5.04 11.03
C MET A 54 25.16 -4.97 9.51
N LYS A 55 24.29 -4.23 8.77
CA LYS A 55 24.51 -3.98 7.34
C LYS A 55 25.87 -3.31 7.09
N ALA A 56 26.19 -2.28 7.89
CA ALA A 56 27.47 -1.58 7.75
C ALA A 56 28.68 -2.50 8.03
N LEU A 57 28.57 -3.36 9.04
CA LEU A 57 29.62 -4.33 9.37
C LEU A 57 29.80 -5.38 8.28
N MET A 58 28.71 -5.98 7.82
CA MET A 58 28.74 -6.98 6.73
C MET A 58 29.25 -6.39 5.42
N LEU A 59 28.87 -5.14 5.11
CA LEU A 59 29.39 -4.43 3.93
C LEU A 59 30.90 -4.24 4.03
N ALA A 60 31.41 -3.79 5.17
CA ALA A 60 32.84 -3.60 5.39
C ALA A 60 33.60 -4.93 5.24
N ASP A 61 33.12 -6.01 5.84
CA ASP A 61 33.74 -7.33 5.74
C ASP A 61 33.69 -7.88 4.29
N GLY A 62 32.58 -7.74 3.59
CA GLY A 62 32.44 -8.15 2.19
C GLY A 62 33.36 -7.37 1.26
N MET A 63 33.51 -6.05 1.46
CA MET A 63 34.42 -5.21 0.67
C MET A 63 35.91 -5.55 0.92
N LEU A 64 36.22 -6.12 2.09
CA LEU A 64 37.58 -6.66 2.40
C LEU A 64 37.80 -8.07 1.86
N GLY A 65 36.87 -8.60 1.04
CA GLY A 65 36.98 -9.95 0.44
C GLY A 65 36.62 -11.08 1.41
N LYS A 66 36.08 -10.79 2.59
CA LYS A 66 35.46 -11.79 3.43
C LYS A 66 34.08 -12.12 2.84
N ASN A 67 33.58 -13.29 3.12
CA ASN A 67 32.21 -13.68 2.75
C ASN A 67 31.36 -13.73 4.03
N PRO A 68 30.74 -12.61 4.44
CA PRO A 68 29.99 -12.57 5.70
C PRO A 68 28.84 -13.59 5.70
N GLU A 69 28.74 -14.33 6.80
CA GLU A 69 27.61 -15.26 7.00
C GLU A 69 26.30 -14.49 7.16
N PRO A 70 25.18 -15.05 6.72
CA PRO A 70 23.87 -14.45 6.91
C PRO A 70 23.57 -14.16 8.39
N GLN A 71 22.96 -13.00 8.67
CA GLN A 71 22.57 -12.57 10.00
C GLN A 71 21.07 -12.33 10.04
N THR A 72 20.43 -12.64 11.18
CA THR A 72 19.00 -12.39 11.38
C THR A 72 18.80 -11.55 12.63
N ILE A 73 18.08 -10.44 12.48
CA ILE A 73 17.72 -9.50 13.54
C ILE A 73 16.21 -9.28 13.50
N GLY A 74 15.50 -9.71 14.55
CA GLY A 74 14.04 -9.74 14.52
C GLY A 74 13.53 -10.57 13.33
N SER A 75 12.69 -9.97 12.52
CA SER A 75 12.16 -10.59 11.29
C SER A 75 13.05 -10.39 10.06
N THR A 76 14.13 -9.61 10.15
CA THR A 76 14.96 -9.23 9.00
C THR A 76 16.19 -10.13 8.91
N THR A 77 16.35 -10.79 7.76
CA THR A 77 17.54 -11.55 7.42
C THR A 77 18.43 -10.73 6.49
N LEU A 78 19.70 -10.60 6.84
CA LEU A 78 20.75 -9.91 6.07
C LEU A 78 21.61 -10.94 5.38
N THR A 79 21.89 -10.74 4.08
CA THR A 79 22.77 -11.59 3.27
C THR A 79 23.73 -10.75 2.45
N TRP A 80 24.98 -11.19 2.34
CA TRP A 80 25.94 -10.58 1.43
C TRP A 80 25.69 -11.04 0.00
N ASN A 81 25.57 -10.10 -0.91
CA ASN A 81 25.54 -10.35 -2.35
C ASN A 81 26.89 -10.00 -2.95
N ASP A 82 27.72 -11.03 -3.17
CA ASP A 82 29.09 -10.84 -3.66
C ASP A 82 29.15 -10.31 -5.08
N THR A 83 28.15 -10.60 -5.90
CA THR A 83 28.07 -10.12 -7.29
C THR A 83 27.81 -8.62 -7.35
N GLU A 84 26.87 -8.14 -6.55
CA GLU A 84 26.47 -6.73 -6.53
C GLU A 84 27.23 -5.92 -5.46
N LYS A 85 28.09 -6.59 -4.67
CA LYS A 85 28.90 -5.97 -3.58
C LYS A 85 28.04 -5.16 -2.61
N LYS A 86 26.89 -5.73 -2.21
CA LYS A 86 25.94 -5.11 -1.27
C LYS A 86 25.39 -6.10 -0.27
N VAL A 87 24.82 -5.57 0.82
CA VAL A 87 24.04 -6.36 1.79
C VAL A 87 22.58 -6.26 1.44
N GLU A 88 21.91 -7.38 1.25
CA GLU A 88 20.46 -7.47 1.04
C GLU A 88 19.75 -7.74 2.37
N ALA A 89 18.69 -6.98 2.66
CA ALA A 89 17.79 -7.22 3.79
C ALA A 89 16.49 -7.83 3.27
N LYS A 90 16.04 -8.92 3.87
CA LYS A 90 14.80 -9.62 3.48
C LYS A 90 13.97 -9.97 4.70
N VAL A 91 12.64 -9.88 4.53
CA VAL A 91 11.65 -10.40 5.49
C VAL A 91 10.77 -11.39 4.73
N GLU A 92 10.70 -12.65 5.19
CA GLU A 92 9.99 -13.74 4.50
C GLU A 92 10.37 -13.89 3.01
N GLY A 93 11.62 -13.59 2.67
CA GLY A 93 12.13 -13.62 1.30
C GLY A 93 11.83 -12.35 0.47
N VAL A 94 11.01 -11.43 0.98
CA VAL A 94 10.74 -10.13 0.34
C VAL A 94 11.92 -9.19 0.58
N LEU A 95 12.46 -8.63 -0.51
CA LEU A 95 13.57 -7.68 -0.43
C LEU A 95 13.09 -6.33 0.14
N ILE A 96 13.75 -5.89 1.20
CA ILE A 96 13.58 -4.54 1.77
C ILE A 96 14.56 -3.60 1.05
N PRO A 97 14.10 -2.63 0.26
CA PRO A 97 14.99 -1.74 -0.46
C PRO A 97 15.85 -0.89 0.48
N GLU A 98 16.99 -0.41 -0.02
CA GLU A 98 17.81 0.55 0.71
C GLU A 98 16.99 1.76 1.16
N ARG A 99 17.26 2.27 2.37
CA ARG A 99 16.57 3.39 3.05
C ARG A 99 15.19 3.05 3.62
N PHE A 100 14.75 1.81 3.49
CA PHE A 100 13.53 1.33 4.14
C PHE A 100 13.85 0.36 5.26
N SER A 101 12.99 0.32 6.25
CA SER A 101 13.01 -0.62 7.37
C SER A 101 11.68 -1.36 7.44
N TYR A 102 11.70 -2.61 7.88
CA TYR A 102 10.49 -3.38 8.15
C TYR A 102 9.74 -2.80 9.35
N VAL A 103 8.41 -2.73 9.25
CA VAL A 103 7.54 -2.23 10.31
C VAL A 103 6.69 -3.36 10.90
N GLU A 104 5.88 -4.00 10.07
CA GLU A 104 4.93 -5.03 10.52
C GLU A 104 4.37 -5.86 9.37
N GLY A 105 3.57 -6.86 9.72
CA GLY A 105 2.87 -7.69 8.75
C GLY A 105 3.75 -8.78 8.14
N THR A 106 3.14 -9.60 7.31
CA THR A 106 3.78 -10.67 6.54
C THR A 106 3.49 -10.48 5.06
N LYS A 107 4.12 -11.26 4.20
CA LYS A 107 3.81 -11.22 2.76
C LYS A 107 2.32 -11.50 2.47
N ASP A 108 1.64 -12.28 3.34
CA ASP A 108 0.24 -12.65 3.15
C ASP A 108 -0.75 -11.69 3.81
N THR A 109 -0.32 -10.97 4.85
CA THR A 109 -1.16 -10.01 5.59
C THR A 109 -0.89 -8.54 5.23
N GLY A 110 0.08 -8.29 4.34
CA GLY A 110 0.56 -6.98 3.96
C GLY A 110 1.80 -6.59 4.76
N LEU A 111 2.99 -6.95 4.25
CA LEU A 111 4.28 -6.58 4.82
C LEU A 111 4.51 -5.10 4.62
N VAL A 112 4.69 -4.36 5.71
CA VAL A 112 4.86 -2.91 5.73
C VAL A 112 6.31 -2.56 5.90
N ILE A 113 6.80 -1.64 5.08
CA ILE A 113 8.10 -0.98 5.22
C ILE A 113 7.92 0.53 5.34
N GLU A 114 8.92 1.19 5.90
CA GLU A 114 8.91 2.61 6.19
C GLU A 114 10.26 3.24 5.84
N ASP A 115 10.25 4.45 5.26
CA ASP A 115 11.45 5.24 5.06
C ASP A 115 11.78 6.13 6.28
N LYS A 116 12.90 6.86 6.23
CA LYS A 116 13.33 7.77 7.32
C LYS A 116 12.37 8.93 7.58
N GLU A 117 11.51 9.23 6.63
CA GLU A 117 10.50 10.28 6.74
C GLU A 117 9.15 9.71 7.13
N GLU A 118 9.08 8.44 7.57
CA GLU A 118 7.88 7.73 8.00
C GLU A 118 6.83 7.51 6.89
N ASN A 119 7.26 7.53 5.62
CA ASN A 119 6.40 7.10 4.53
C ASN A 119 6.31 5.59 4.50
N GLN A 120 5.10 5.04 4.52
CA GLN A 120 4.86 3.61 4.62
C GLN A 120 4.34 3.01 3.31
N PHE A 121 4.84 1.82 3.01
CA PHE A 121 4.48 1.06 1.82
C PHE A 121 4.21 -0.40 2.18
N VAL A 122 3.33 -1.03 1.41
CA VAL A 122 2.91 -2.42 1.61
C VAL A 122 3.36 -3.25 0.42
N TRP A 123 3.97 -4.39 0.70
CA TRP A 123 4.31 -5.37 -0.32
C TRP A 123 3.07 -6.07 -0.86
N VAL A 124 2.94 -6.09 -2.18
CA VAL A 124 1.90 -6.82 -2.91
C VAL A 124 2.57 -7.97 -3.65
N PRO A 125 2.33 -9.21 -3.25
CA PRO A 125 2.94 -10.37 -3.90
C PRO A 125 2.31 -10.62 -5.28
N VAL A 126 3.15 -11.04 -6.22
CA VAL A 126 2.76 -11.54 -7.55
C VAL A 126 3.41 -12.90 -7.72
N GLU A 127 2.77 -13.90 -7.16
CA GLU A 127 3.28 -15.26 -7.23
C GLU A 127 2.85 -15.95 -8.53
N TYR A 128 3.79 -16.56 -9.22
CA TYR A 128 3.55 -17.28 -10.47
C TYR A 128 4.46 -18.51 -10.57
N THR A 129 4.04 -19.48 -11.37
CA THR A 129 4.86 -20.63 -11.76
C THR A 129 5.51 -20.31 -13.09
N ALA A 130 6.86 -20.28 -13.12
CA ALA A 130 7.59 -20.03 -14.33
C ALA A 130 7.38 -21.17 -15.34
N THR A 131 7.09 -20.81 -16.58
CA THR A 131 6.93 -21.76 -17.70
C THR A 131 8.23 -22.03 -18.44
N GLY A 132 9.22 -21.15 -18.29
CA GLY A 132 10.45 -21.15 -19.09
C GLY A 132 10.26 -20.67 -20.52
N VAL A 133 9.07 -20.19 -20.88
CA VAL A 133 8.73 -19.60 -22.20
C VAL A 133 8.54 -18.12 -22.01
N THR A 134 9.19 -17.31 -22.82
CA THR A 134 9.07 -15.85 -22.78
C THR A 134 8.16 -15.32 -23.91
N ASP A 135 7.44 -14.24 -23.60
CA ASP A 135 6.69 -13.48 -24.60
C ASP A 135 7.59 -12.57 -25.46
N ALA A 136 7.01 -11.78 -26.35
CA ALA A 136 7.73 -10.84 -27.22
C ALA A 136 8.51 -9.75 -26.47
N ASN A 137 8.16 -9.49 -25.19
CA ASN A 137 8.81 -8.51 -24.34
C ASN A 137 9.89 -9.13 -23.44
N GLY A 138 10.14 -10.44 -23.57
CA GLY A 138 11.11 -11.17 -22.75
C GLY A 138 10.60 -11.57 -21.37
N LEU A 139 9.28 -11.45 -21.11
CA LEU A 139 8.64 -11.82 -19.86
C LEU A 139 8.16 -13.27 -19.90
N ASP A 140 8.31 -14.00 -18.79
CA ASP A 140 7.81 -15.36 -18.65
C ASP A 140 6.26 -15.41 -18.81
N THR A 141 5.77 -16.33 -19.62
CA THR A 141 4.33 -16.45 -19.92
C THR A 141 3.50 -16.86 -18.70
N GLY A 142 4.07 -17.55 -17.73
CA GLY A 142 3.43 -17.83 -16.45
C GLY A 142 3.26 -16.56 -15.62
N PHE A 143 4.22 -15.65 -15.65
CA PHE A 143 4.14 -14.34 -15.03
C PHE A 143 3.03 -13.48 -15.67
N THR A 144 3.05 -13.31 -16.98
CA THR A 144 2.06 -12.48 -17.70
C THR A 144 0.65 -13.07 -17.68
N ALA A 145 0.50 -14.37 -17.42
CA ALA A 145 -0.80 -14.97 -17.17
C ALA A 145 -1.43 -14.55 -15.83
N VAL A 146 -0.60 -14.24 -14.83
CA VAL A 146 -1.03 -13.83 -13.47
C VAL A 146 -1.02 -12.31 -13.32
N PHE A 147 0.08 -11.66 -13.68
CA PHE A 147 0.23 -10.21 -13.57
C PHE A 147 -0.24 -9.53 -14.86
N LYS A 148 -1.53 -9.37 -14.94
CA LYS A 148 -2.25 -8.76 -16.06
C LYS A 148 -3.41 -7.92 -15.52
N ARG A 149 -3.89 -7.00 -16.34
CA ARG A 149 -5.11 -6.28 -16.01
C ARG A 149 -6.27 -7.26 -15.89
N GLY A 150 -7.03 -7.09 -14.83
CA GLY A 150 -8.27 -7.83 -14.62
C GLY A 150 -9.31 -7.44 -15.67
N GLU A 151 -10.29 -8.29 -15.77
CA GLU A 151 -11.33 -8.21 -16.78
C GLU A 151 -12.42 -7.23 -16.32
N ALA A 152 -12.87 -6.32 -17.19
CA ALA A 152 -13.91 -5.34 -16.90
C ALA A 152 -15.22 -5.74 -17.57
N GLU A 153 -16.31 -5.83 -16.80
CA GLU A 153 -17.66 -5.95 -17.32
C GLU A 153 -18.23 -4.56 -17.57
N GLU A 154 -18.72 -4.32 -18.80
CA GLU A 154 -19.43 -3.10 -19.11
C GLU A 154 -20.79 -3.09 -18.42
N THR A 155 -20.99 -2.18 -17.47
CA THR A 155 -22.33 -1.92 -16.95
C THR A 155 -23.02 -0.95 -17.91
N SER A 156 -24.17 -1.32 -18.43
CA SER A 156 -24.95 -0.64 -19.45
C SER A 156 -25.51 0.74 -19.08
N THR A 157 -24.98 1.40 -18.09
CA THR A 157 -25.54 2.64 -17.53
C THR A 157 -24.95 3.93 -18.10
N GLY A 158 -24.21 3.89 -19.20
CA GLY A 158 -23.82 5.11 -19.92
C GLY A 158 -22.88 6.07 -19.17
N SER A 159 -22.45 5.70 -17.95
CA SER A 159 -21.63 6.55 -17.08
C SER A 159 -20.12 6.29 -17.21
N GLY A 160 -19.69 5.36 -18.08
CA GLY A 160 -18.28 5.03 -18.24
C GLY A 160 -17.64 4.28 -17.07
N ILE A 161 -18.46 3.78 -16.14
CA ILE A 161 -17.99 3.01 -14.99
C ILE A 161 -18.04 1.52 -15.35
N TYR A 162 -16.89 0.88 -15.29
CA TYR A 162 -16.75 -0.55 -15.60
C TYR A 162 -16.36 -1.32 -14.36
N LYS A 163 -17.17 -2.30 -13.98
CA LYS A 163 -16.87 -3.21 -12.85
C LYS A 163 -15.91 -4.30 -13.31
N MET A 164 -14.98 -4.66 -12.44
CA MET A 164 -14.07 -5.77 -12.67
C MET A 164 -14.83 -7.10 -12.62
N THR A 165 -15.09 -7.70 -13.77
CA THR A 165 -15.55 -9.08 -13.88
C THR A 165 -15.05 -9.69 -15.19
N GLY A 166 -14.32 -10.75 -15.09
CA GLY A 166 -14.03 -11.62 -16.19
C GLY A 166 -12.98 -11.15 -17.22
N THR A 167 -13.21 -10.62 -18.44
CA THR A 167 -12.20 -10.38 -19.49
C THR A 167 -11.83 -8.91 -19.66
N VAL A 168 -10.53 -8.59 -19.83
CA VAL A 168 -10.09 -7.22 -20.13
C VAL A 168 -10.85 -6.74 -21.37
N SER A 169 -11.70 -5.75 -21.17
CA SER A 169 -12.30 -5.05 -22.26
C SER A 169 -11.19 -4.43 -23.12
N SER A 170 -11.25 -4.60 -24.45
CA SER A 170 -10.42 -3.86 -25.40
C SER A 170 -10.57 -2.33 -25.25
N ALA A 171 -11.51 -1.90 -24.39
CA ALA A 171 -11.77 -0.50 -24.06
C ALA A 171 -10.69 0.17 -23.21
N TYR A 172 -9.70 -0.58 -22.67
CA TYR A 172 -8.63 -0.01 -21.85
C TYR A 172 -7.25 -0.48 -22.30
N ALA A 173 -6.28 0.40 -22.28
CA ALA A 173 -4.91 0.12 -22.68
C ALA A 173 -3.91 0.47 -21.57
N GLU A 174 -2.87 -0.36 -21.43
CA GLU A 174 -1.74 -0.11 -20.55
C GLU A 174 -0.52 -0.89 -21.03
N PRO A 175 0.58 -0.25 -21.41
CA PRO A 175 0.64 1.20 -21.59
C PRO A 175 -0.32 1.69 -22.67
N TYR A 176 -0.67 2.96 -22.64
CA TYR A 176 -1.49 3.57 -23.67
C TYR A 176 -0.87 3.32 -25.07
N THR A 177 -1.68 3.00 -26.07
CA THR A 177 -1.20 2.60 -27.41
C THR A 177 -0.27 3.64 -28.05
N ASN A 178 -0.60 4.93 -27.89
CA ASN A 178 0.22 6.04 -28.35
C ASN A 178 0.99 6.73 -27.20
N ALA A 179 1.27 5.99 -26.13
CA ALA A 179 2.01 6.51 -24.99
C ALA A 179 3.37 7.09 -25.41
N ALA A 180 3.81 8.11 -24.70
CA ALA A 180 5.15 8.61 -24.80
C ALA A 180 6.19 7.54 -24.41
N ASP A 181 7.41 7.67 -24.89
CA ASP A 181 8.47 6.69 -24.63
C ASP A 181 8.75 6.51 -23.13
N TRP A 182 8.59 7.57 -22.32
CA TRP A 182 8.77 7.46 -20.87
C TRP A 182 7.79 6.46 -20.25
N GLU A 183 6.51 6.48 -20.64
CA GLU A 183 5.47 5.59 -20.12
C GLU A 183 5.76 4.13 -20.50
N LYS A 184 6.10 3.88 -21.77
CA LYS A 184 6.45 2.55 -22.26
C LYS A 184 7.68 1.98 -21.55
N ASN A 185 8.73 2.80 -21.40
CA ASN A 185 9.97 2.40 -20.75
C ASN A 185 9.76 2.11 -19.27
N GLU A 186 8.99 2.97 -18.56
CA GLU A 186 8.67 2.79 -17.16
C GLU A 186 7.81 1.53 -16.94
N TYR A 187 6.77 1.32 -17.77
CA TYR A 187 5.95 0.12 -17.73
C TYR A 187 6.78 -1.15 -17.91
N ASN A 188 7.62 -1.21 -18.93
CA ASN A 188 8.47 -2.38 -19.18
C ASN A 188 9.45 -2.64 -18.04
N ALA A 189 10.05 -1.59 -17.48
CA ALA A 189 10.94 -1.70 -16.33
C ALA A 189 10.19 -2.19 -15.08
N MET A 190 8.99 -1.70 -14.83
CA MET A 190 8.11 -2.15 -13.75
C MET A 190 7.77 -3.63 -13.92
N MET A 191 7.32 -4.06 -15.10
CA MET A 191 6.98 -5.46 -15.38
C MET A 191 8.19 -6.40 -15.15
N ALA A 192 9.37 -6.04 -15.64
CA ALA A 192 10.60 -6.81 -15.44
C ALA A 192 10.97 -6.91 -13.95
N SER A 193 10.83 -5.82 -13.21
CA SER A 193 11.09 -5.79 -11.77
C SER A 193 10.09 -6.67 -10.99
N VAL A 194 8.80 -6.55 -11.27
CA VAL A 194 7.77 -7.35 -10.62
C VAL A 194 7.98 -8.85 -10.89
N GLN A 195 8.36 -9.21 -12.12
CA GLN A 195 8.72 -10.59 -12.44
C GLN A 195 9.94 -11.07 -11.63
N LYS A 196 11.00 -10.26 -11.57
CA LYS A 196 12.26 -10.60 -10.88
C LYS A 196 12.04 -10.79 -9.37
N TYR A 197 11.35 -9.84 -8.74
CA TYR A 197 11.18 -9.81 -7.29
C TYR A 197 9.88 -10.47 -6.80
N LYS A 198 8.99 -10.88 -7.72
CA LYS A 198 7.67 -11.50 -7.45
C LYS A 198 6.71 -10.60 -6.66
N GLY A 199 6.74 -9.32 -6.96
CA GLY A 199 5.86 -8.33 -6.35
C GLY A 199 6.38 -6.91 -6.51
N PHE A 200 5.65 -5.99 -5.89
CA PHE A 200 5.94 -4.56 -5.87
C PHE A 200 5.44 -3.95 -4.56
N TYR A 201 5.77 -2.71 -4.31
CA TYR A 201 5.28 -1.96 -3.16
C TYR A 201 4.24 -0.91 -3.59
N ILE A 202 3.16 -0.83 -2.83
CA ILE A 202 2.15 0.23 -2.97
C ILE A 202 2.11 1.06 -1.70
N ALA A 203 1.87 2.37 -1.81
CA ALA A 203 1.71 3.23 -0.66
C ALA A 203 0.60 2.71 0.28
N ARG A 204 0.92 2.63 1.57
CA ARG A 204 0.00 2.17 2.61
C ARG A 204 -1.25 3.04 2.69
N PHE A 205 -1.09 4.31 2.41
CA PHE A 205 -2.13 5.33 2.44
C PHE A 205 -2.28 5.97 1.06
N GLU A 206 -3.42 6.59 0.77
CA GLU A 206 -3.54 7.52 -0.34
C GLU A 206 -2.43 8.58 -0.26
N ALA A 207 -2.10 9.22 -1.38
CA ALA A 207 -1.18 10.33 -1.35
C ALA A 207 -1.69 11.41 -0.41
N GLY A 208 -0.88 11.76 0.57
CA GLY A 208 -1.11 12.87 1.47
C GLY A 208 -0.35 14.11 1.03
N ASP A 209 -0.89 15.30 1.30
CA ASP A 209 -0.20 16.58 1.16
C ASP A 209 0.63 16.82 2.43
N GLY A 210 1.94 16.63 2.32
CA GLY A 210 2.86 16.74 3.46
C GLY A 210 3.08 18.16 3.96
N ASP A 211 2.65 19.16 3.21
CA ASP A 211 2.78 20.57 3.53
C ASP A 211 1.44 21.20 3.98
N ALA A 212 0.34 20.45 3.90
CA ALA A 212 -0.98 20.95 4.27
C ALA A 212 -1.16 21.03 5.78
N THR A 213 -1.74 22.13 6.23
CA THR A 213 -2.21 22.34 7.61
C THR A 213 -3.72 22.21 7.75
N ASP A 214 -4.42 22.18 6.64
CA ASP A 214 -5.87 22.01 6.48
C ASP A 214 -6.18 21.31 5.14
N GLY A 215 -7.44 20.94 4.91
CA GLY A 215 -7.85 20.29 3.67
C GLY A 215 -7.63 21.18 2.45
N ARG A 216 -7.25 20.59 1.31
CA ARG A 216 -7.12 21.30 0.04
C ARG A 216 -8.52 21.68 -0.49
N THR A 217 -8.69 22.91 -0.88
CA THR A 217 -9.95 23.45 -1.40
C THR A 217 -9.94 23.75 -2.90
N ALA A 218 -8.76 23.76 -3.52
CA ALA A 218 -8.55 23.97 -4.94
C ALA A 218 -7.20 23.43 -5.38
N GLU A 219 -6.97 23.34 -6.70
CA GLU A 219 -5.66 23.07 -7.27
C GLU A 219 -4.65 24.11 -6.78
N THR A 220 -3.50 23.64 -6.32
CA THR A 220 -2.42 24.48 -5.80
C THR A 220 -1.11 24.05 -6.41
N GLU A 221 -0.03 24.75 -6.06
CA GLU A 221 1.33 24.35 -6.43
C GLU A 221 1.63 22.89 -6.01
N ALA A 222 2.57 22.28 -6.73
CA ALA A 222 3.09 20.96 -6.36
C ALA A 222 3.68 21.01 -4.94
N ARG A 223 3.17 20.19 -4.06
CA ARG A 223 3.59 20.07 -2.67
C ARG A 223 4.19 18.69 -2.42
N LYS A 224 4.83 18.55 -1.27
CA LYS A 224 5.46 17.28 -0.86
C LYS A 224 4.41 16.18 -0.73
N VAL A 225 4.58 15.10 -1.51
CA VAL A 225 3.76 13.89 -1.38
C VAL A 225 4.27 13.04 -0.24
N VAL A 226 3.34 12.55 0.58
CA VAL A 226 3.63 11.62 1.68
C VAL A 226 2.69 10.42 1.65
N SER A 227 3.13 9.29 2.19
CA SER A 227 2.30 8.11 2.49
C SER A 227 2.32 7.88 3.99
N LYS A 228 1.52 8.68 4.73
CA LYS A 228 1.49 8.71 6.19
C LYS A 228 0.06 8.69 6.71
N LYS A 229 -0.14 8.10 7.90
CA LYS A 229 -1.42 8.18 8.60
C LYS A 229 -1.70 9.62 9.04
N GLY A 230 -2.94 10.08 8.82
CA GLY A 230 -3.41 11.37 9.30
C GLY A 230 -3.00 12.57 8.45
N ALA A 231 -2.37 12.36 7.28
CA ALA A 231 -2.12 13.45 6.34
C ALA A 231 -3.43 13.90 5.68
N TYR A 232 -3.54 15.18 5.32
CA TYR A 232 -4.64 15.64 4.47
C TYR A 232 -4.50 15.00 3.09
N VAL A 233 -5.59 14.38 2.58
CA VAL A 233 -5.56 13.71 1.29
C VAL A 233 -5.20 14.67 0.17
N TYR A 234 -4.30 14.24 -0.71
CA TYR A 234 -3.88 15.02 -1.86
C TYR A 234 -4.95 14.95 -2.94
N ASN A 235 -5.84 15.93 -2.98
CA ASN A 235 -6.90 16.05 -3.96
C ASN A 235 -6.71 17.28 -4.87
N TYR A 236 -7.67 17.59 -5.74
CA TYR A 236 -7.55 18.66 -6.75
C TYR A 236 -6.28 18.54 -7.60
N VAL A 237 -5.90 17.31 -7.94
CA VAL A 237 -4.69 17.00 -8.69
C VAL A 237 -5.07 16.42 -10.06
N PRO A 238 -4.57 16.97 -11.20
CA PRO A 238 -4.74 16.35 -12.50
C PRO A 238 -3.87 15.10 -12.63
N TRP A 239 -4.16 14.22 -13.57
CA TRP A 239 -3.24 13.17 -13.97
C TRP A 239 -1.94 13.76 -14.54
N GLY A 240 -2.08 14.74 -15.45
CA GLY A 240 -1.03 15.50 -16.13
C GLY A 240 -1.64 16.58 -17.01
N ASP A 241 -0.85 17.25 -17.82
CA ASP A 241 -1.31 18.34 -18.69
C ASP A 241 -2.08 17.81 -19.92
N SER A 242 -1.70 16.61 -20.40
CA SER A 242 -2.36 15.90 -21.50
C SER A 242 -2.20 14.40 -21.34
N LEU A 243 -2.67 13.61 -22.30
CA LEU A 243 -2.52 12.14 -22.30
C LEU A 243 -1.05 11.67 -22.34
N THR A 244 -0.14 12.51 -22.77
CA THR A 244 1.28 12.18 -22.92
C THR A 244 2.22 13.11 -22.15
N GLU A 245 1.71 14.28 -21.70
CA GLU A 245 2.46 15.30 -20.98
C GLU A 245 2.08 15.27 -19.50
N ILE A 246 3.05 15.04 -18.65
CA ILE A 246 2.81 14.80 -17.22
C ILE A 246 2.65 16.07 -16.39
N GLY A 247 3.07 17.23 -16.89
CA GLY A 247 3.00 18.50 -16.15
C GLY A 247 3.71 18.47 -14.79
N ALA A 248 4.03 19.62 -14.26
CA ALA A 248 4.77 19.71 -12.99
C ALA A 248 3.90 19.53 -11.74
N THR A 249 2.57 19.58 -11.86
CA THR A 249 1.62 19.46 -10.76
C THR A 249 0.77 18.18 -10.83
N GLY A 250 0.94 17.40 -11.91
CA GLY A 250 0.16 16.18 -12.15
C GLY A 250 0.56 15.00 -11.23
N ALA A 251 -0.39 14.10 -11.01
CA ALA A 251 -0.20 12.93 -10.18
C ALA A 251 0.97 12.05 -10.63
N VAL A 252 1.20 11.92 -11.94
CA VAL A 252 2.36 11.19 -12.49
C VAL A 252 3.66 11.83 -12.06
N TYR A 253 3.81 13.15 -12.28
CA TYR A 253 5.03 13.88 -11.90
C TYR A 253 5.30 13.80 -10.40
N LEU A 254 4.28 14.02 -9.58
CA LEU A 254 4.38 13.97 -8.13
C LEU A 254 4.81 12.57 -7.65
N SER A 255 4.22 11.53 -8.20
CA SER A 255 4.59 10.14 -7.88
C SER A 255 6.03 9.82 -8.26
N GLN A 256 6.46 10.17 -9.47
CA GLN A 256 7.83 9.93 -9.95
C GLN A 256 8.87 10.72 -9.14
N ASN A 257 8.51 11.87 -8.61
CA ASN A 257 9.43 12.70 -7.83
C ASN A 257 9.59 12.28 -6.37
N MET A 258 8.69 11.47 -5.80
CA MET A 258 8.76 11.06 -4.39
C MET A 258 10.11 10.41 -4.04
N TYR A 259 10.61 9.53 -4.91
CA TYR A 259 11.93 8.87 -4.76
C TYR A 259 12.87 9.13 -5.94
N LYS A 260 12.76 10.30 -6.55
CA LYS A 260 13.64 10.69 -7.66
C LYS A 260 15.10 10.61 -7.26
N GLY A 261 15.91 9.93 -8.07
CA GLY A 261 17.34 9.74 -7.81
C GLY A 261 17.65 8.61 -6.82
N SER A 262 16.67 7.84 -6.34
CA SER A 262 16.94 6.64 -5.57
C SER A 262 17.72 5.61 -6.40
N THR A 263 18.67 4.93 -5.74
CA THR A 263 19.46 3.84 -6.32
C THR A 263 18.75 2.49 -6.26
N SER A 264 17.77 2.34 -5.37
CA SER A 264 17.13 1.06 -5.05
C SER A 264 15.70 0.92 -5.54
N VAL A 265 14.98 2.03 -5.72
CA VAL A 265 13.56 2.01 -6.14
C VAL A 265 13.27 3.05 -7.22
N VAL A 266 12.19 2.82 -7.97
CA VAL A 266 11.56 3.80 -8.85
C VAL A 266 10.12 3.98 -8.40
N SER A 267 9.77 5.19 -7.94
CA SER A 267 8.39 5.54 -7.59
C SER A 267 7.62 5.98 -8.83
N THR A 268 6.37 5.56 -8.90
CA THR A 268 5.48 5.78 -10.04
C THR A 268 4.05 6.05 -9.56
N LEU A 269 3.25 6.65 -10.41
CA LEU A 269 1.80 6.54 -10.26
C LEU A 269 1.40 5.06 -10.38
N CYS A 270 0.42 4.62 -9.59
CA CYS A 270 -0.06 3.24 -9.65
C CYS A 270 -0.53 2.88 -11.08
N TYR A 271 -0.07 1.76 -11.61
CA TYR A 271 -0.55 1.20 -12.88
C TYR A 271 -1.86 0.45 -12.68
N GLY A 272 -2.70 0.35 -13.71
CA GLY A 272 -3.94 -0.42 -13.67
C GLY A 272 -3.69 -1.90 -13.37
N VAL A 273 -2.63 -2.49 -13.94
CA VAL A 273 -2.20 -3.86 -13.65
C VAL A 273 -1.79 -4.05 -12.18
N GLN A 274 -1.15 -3.04 -11.59
CA GLN A 274 -0.81 -3.05 -10.16
C GLN A 274 -2.06 -2.94 -9.30
N TRP A 275 -3.00 -2.05 -9.65
CA TRP A 275 -4.28 -1.94 -8.95
C TRP A 275 -5.04 -3.27 -8.96
N ASP A 276 -5.12 -3.93 -10.12
CA ASP A 276 -5.81 -5.22 -10.24
C ASP A 276 -5.11 -6.33 -9.43
N ALA A 277 -3.78 -6.31 -9.36
CA ALA A 277 -3.04 -7.20 -8.46
C ALA A 277 -3.34 -6.91 -6.98
N VAL A 278 -3.47 -5.63 -6.59
CA VAL A 278 -3.92 -5.25 -5.25
C VAL A 278 -5.34 -5.76 -4.99
N MET A 279 -6.25 -5.65 -5.94
CA MET A 279 -7.62 -6.18 -5.79
C MET A 279 -7.62 -7.69 -5.55
N ASN A 280 -6.79 -8.44 -6.27
CA ASN A 280 -6.63 -9.88 -6.04
C ASN A 280 -6.05 -10.18 -4.65
N PHE A 281 -5.09 -9.37 -4.19
CA PHE A 281 -4.42 -9.53 -2.90
C PHE A 281 -5.34 -9.22 -1.71
N VAL A 282 -6.16 -8.16 -1.79
CA VAL A 282 -7.03 -7.75 -0.68
C VAL A 282 -8.38 -8.47 -0.65
N SER A 283 -8.81 -9.07 -1.76
CA SER A 283 -10.12 -9.73 -1.87
C SER A 283 -10.21 -10.95 -0.96
N ASP A 284 -11.09 -10.89 0.02
CA ASP A 284 -11.41 -11.99 0.93
C ASP A 284 -12.88 -11.90 1.39
N ALA A 285 -13.27 -12.71 2.38
CA ALA A 285 -14.64 -12.73 2.87
C ALA A 285 -15.10 -11.41 3.52
N ASN A 286 -14.17 -10.58 3.99
CA ASN A 286 -14.46 -9.30 4.66
C ASN A 286 -14.28 -8.11 3.69
N HIS A 287 -13.51 -8.27 2.63
CA HIS A 287 -13.16 -7.23 1.68
C HIS A 287 -13.68 -7.58 0.28
N ASN A 288 -15.00 -7.44 0.09
CA ASN A 288 -15.64 -7.64 -1.21
C ASN A 288 -15.29 -6.47 -2.15
N ILE A 289 -14.52 -6.74 -3.20
CA ILE A 289 -14.08 -5.71 -4.15
C ILE A 289 -15.18 -5.20 -5.08
N LYS A 290 -16.36 -5.85 -5.11
CA LYS A 290 -17.54 -5.43 -5.89
C LYS A 290 -18.59 -4.68 -5.05
N ASP A 291 -18.45 -4.72 -3.73
CA ASP A 291 -19.29 -4.01 -2.76
C ASP A 291 -18.45 -3.67 -1.54
N SER A 292 -17.93 -2.46 -1.51
CA SER A 292 -17.02 -2.01 -0.45
C SER A 292 -17.70 -1.23 0.69
N LYS A 293 -19.03 -1.34 0.84
CA LYS A 293 -19.81 -0.64 1.88
C LYS A 293 -19.31 -0.86 3.30
N SER A 294 -18.83 -2.07 3.59
CA SER A 294 -18.39 -2.46 4.94
C SER A 294 -16.93 -2.10 5.25
N TRP A 295 -16.15 -1.63 4.27
CA TRP A 295 -14.72 -1.40 4.44
C TRP A 295 -14.15 -0.22 3.63
N GLY A 296 -15.00 0.73 3.21
CA GLY A 296 -14.61 1.93 2.47
C GLY A 296 -15.33 3.18 2.94
N ASN A 297 -14.81 4.35 2.56
CA ASN A 297 -15.45 5.65 2.78
C ASN A 297 -16.32 6.02 1.56
N HIS A 298 -17.58 5.58 1.58
CA HIS A 298 -18.61 5.88 0.58
C HIS A 298 -19.81 6.56 1.26
N TYR A 299 -20.66 7.23 0.48
CA TYR A 299 -21.83 7.87 1.10
C TYR A 299 -22.80 6.85 1.73
N ASP A 300 -22.78 5.62 1.27
CA ASP A 300 -23.64 4.53 1.73
C ASP A 300 -22.89 3.45 2.55
N SER A 301 -21.74 3.81 3.11
CA SER A 301 -20.96 2.92 3.99
C SER A 301 -21.75 2.50 5.22
N ILE A 302 -21.53 1.26 5.68
CA ILE A 302 -22.25 0.62 6.78
C ILE A 302 -21.30 0.10 7.87
N GLY A 303 -21.87 -0.18 9.07
CA GLY A 303 -21.11 -0.74 10.18
C GLY A 303 -20.00 0.18 10.67
N GLU A 304 -18.83 -0.39 10.94
CA GLU A 304 -17.65 0.36 11.41
C GLU A 304 -17.03 1.25 10.31
N ALA A 305 -17.31 0.95 9.04
CA ALA A 305 -16.89 1.81 7.93
C ALA A 305 -17.73 3.08 7.80
N ALA A 306 -18.96 3.09 8.33
CA ALA A 306 -19.79 4.28 8.34
C ALA A 306 -19.20 5.32 9.30
N THR A 307 -19.03 6.53 8.83
CA THR A 307 -18.67 7.66 9.71
C THR A 307 -19.87 8.04 10.56
N ASN A 308 -19.65 8.36 11.84
CA ASN A 308 -20.71 8.73 12.77
C ASN A 308 -21.56 9.88 12.20
N SER A 309 -22.85 9.76 12.43
CA SER A 309 -23.91 10.65 11.96
C SER A 309 -23.56 12.14 12.10
N GLY A 310 -23.42 12.83 10.98
CA GLY A 310 -23.16 14.27 10.89
C GLY A 310 -21.97 14.67 10.02
N GLU A 311 -21.06 13.75 9.73
CA GLU A 311 -19.88 13.99 8.90
C GLU A 311 -19.86 13.11 7.64
N SER A 312 -21.00 12.57 7.21
CA SER A 312 -21.11 11.79 5.98
C SER A 312 -20.88 12.67 4.75
N ASN A 313 -20.32 12.09 3.68
CA ASN A 313 -20.07 12.74 2.40
C ASN A 313 -18.93 13.77 2.41
N MET A 314 -17.81 13.45 3.07
CA MET A 314 -16.58 14.22 2.94
C MET A 314 -15.35 13.30 2.84
N ASN A 315 -14.30 13.80 2.24
CA ASN A 315 -13.00 13.15 2.30
C ASN A 315 -12.36 13.36 3.68
N TYR A 316 -11.59 12.38 4.09
CA TYR A 316 -10.93 12.40 5.38
C TYR A 316 -9.40 12.34 5.21
N THR A 317 -8.70 12.63 6.31
CA THR A 317 -7.27 12.39 6.38
C THR A 317 -6.96 10.91 6.20
N THR A 318 -5.84 10.63 5.57
CA THR A 318 -5.41 9.27 5.22
C THR A 318 -5.32 8.34 6.44
N GLY A 319 -5.84 7.13 6.31
CA GLY A 319 -5.81 6.12 7.37
C GLY A 319 -6.61 6.48 8.63
N ARG A 320 -7.63 7.33 8.51
CA ARG A 320 -8.45 7.77 9.64
C ARG A 320 -9.19 6.62 10.33
N ASN A 321 -9.74 5.69 9.56
CA ASN A 321 -10.58 4.62 10.08
C ASN A 321 -9.92 3.25 9.85
N GLU A 322 -9.80 2.47 10.92
CA GLU A 322 -9.24 1.10 10.84
C GLU A 322 -10.14 0.15 10.02
N ALA A 323 -11.44 0.41 9.94
CA ALA A 323 -12.34 -0.36 9.09
C ALA A 323 -12.11 -0.14 7.59
N TRP A 324 -11.38 0.90 7.19
CA TRP A 324 -11.04 1.17 5.78
C TRP A 324 -9.70 0.52 5.37
N LYS A 325 -9.24 -0.45 6.15
CA LYS A 325 -7.95 -1.12 5.95
C LYS A 325 -8.14 -2.55 5.46
N ALA A 326 -7.49 -2.91 4.36
CA ALA A 326 -7.37 -4.27 3.86
C ALA A 326 -5.90 -4.63 3.67
N LYS A 327 -5.41 -5.75 4.22
CA LYS A 327 -4.01 -6.18 4.10
C LYS A 327 -2.99 -5.06 4.40
N ASN A 328 -3.23 -4.30 5.47
CA ASN A 328 -2.44 -3.13 5.86
C ASN A 328 -2.45 -1.94 4.87
N ILE A 329 -3.26 -1.96 3.84
CA ILE A 329 -3.48 -0.84 2.92
C ILE A 329 -4.77 -0.14 3.32
N TYR A 330 -4.72 1.18 3.52
CA TYR A 330 -5.86 2.01 3.90
C TYR A 330 -6.44 2.73 2.70
N ASP A 331 -7.72 3.08 2.81
CA ASP A 331 -8.42 3.99 1.91
C ASP A 331 -8.42 3.56 0.43
N LEU A 332 -8.27 2.24 0.15
CA LEU A 332 -8.40 1.72 -1.22
C LEU A 332 -9.82 1.88 -1.75
N ALA A 333 -10.81 1.83 -0.86
CA ALA A 333 -12.21 1.88 -1.17
C ALA A 333 -12.83 3.20 -0.72
N GLY A 334 -13.26 4.01 -1.66
CA GLY A 334 -13.86 5.31 -1.38
C GLY A 334 -12.82 6.37 -1.03
N ASN A 335 -13.15 7.28 -0.15
CA ASN A 335 -12.43 8.50 0.19
C ASN A 335 -12.21 9.41 -1.04
N VAL A 336 -11.18 9.21 -1.84
CA VAL A 336 -11.02 9.89 -3.13
C VAL A 336 -10.78 8.91 -4.27
N TRP A 337 -11.21 9.24 -5.46
CA TRP A 337 -10.79 8.56 -6.68
C TRP A 337 -9.28 8.66 -6.84
N GLU A 338 -8.64 7.57 -7.22
CA GLU A 338 -7.20 7.52 -7.42
C GLU A 338 -6.85 7.39 -8.90
N TRP A 339 -6.12 8.38 -9.44
CA TRP A 339 -5.56 8.32 -10.77
C TRP A 339 -4.65 7.09 -10.94
N THR A 340 -4.74 6.46 -12.11
CA THR A 340 -3.80 5.43 -12.55
C THR A 340 -3.19 5.77 -13.90
N VAL A 341 -2.13 5.06 -14.28
CA VAL A 341 -1.52 5.20 -15.62
C VAL A 341 -2.41 4.61 -16.71
N GLU A 342 -3.38 3.77 -16.35
CA GLU A 342 -4.31 3.15 -17.31
C GLU A 342 -5.08 4.19 -18.12
N CYS A 343 -5.30 3.89 -19.40
CA CYS A 343 -6.01 4.75 -20.34
C CYS A 343 -7.20 4.00 -20.96
N ASN A 344 -8.27 4.71 -21.33
CA ASN A 344 -9.33 4.11 -22.14
C ASN A 344 -8.87 3.88 -23.58
N SER A 345 -9.52 2.96 -24.31
CA SER A 345 -9.13 2.59 -25.67
C SER A 345 -9.37 3.68 -26.70
N LEU A 346 -10.26 4.65 -26.40
CA LEU A 346 -10.53 5.79 -27.27
C LEU A 346 -9.40 6.83 -27.19
N ALA A 347 -8.43 6.60 -26.29
CA ALA A 347 -7.26 7.44 -26.12
C ALA A 347 -7.59 8.91 -25.78
N GLU A 348 -8.66 9.12 -25.03
CA GLU A 348 -9.12 10.46 -24.65
C GLU A 348 -9.08 10.68 -23.14
N PHE A 349 -9.09 9.59 -22.36
CA PHE A 349 -9.27 9.65 -20.90
C PHE A 349 -8.31 8.74 -20.16
N ARG A 350 -7.85 9.19 -19.00
CA ARG A 350 -7.13 8.38 -18.00
C ARG A 350 -8.12 7.78 -17.01
N VAL A 351 -7.73 6.68 -16.36
CA VAL A 351 -8.62 5.91 -15.50
C VAL A 351 -8.42 6.26 -14.04
N LEU A 352 -9.53 6.53 -13.36
CA LEU A 352 -9.63 6.64 -11.92
C LEU A 352 -10.13 5.31 -11.31
N ARG A 353 -9.63 4.98 -10.13
CA ARG A 353 -9.94 3.75 -9.40
C ARG A 353 -10.37 4.07 -7.96
N GLY A 354 -10.92 3.07 -7.25
CA GLY A 354 -11.20 3.16 -5.81
C GLY A 354 -12.61 3.60 -5.45
N GLY A 355 -13.25 4.42 -6.26
CA GLY A 355 -14.45 5.14 -5.87
C GLY A 355 -14.13 6.37 -5.02
N SER A 356 -15.14 7.10 -4.57
CA SER A 356 -14.96 8.21 -3.65
C SER A 356 -16.12 8.32 -2.65
N TYR A 357 -15.93 9.17 -1.65
CA TYR A 357 -16.93 9.40 -0.60
C TYR A 357 -18.29 9.92 -1.12
N ILE A 358 -18.35 10.44 -2.34
CA ILE A 358 -19.56 10.98 -2.96
C ILE A 358 -20.42 9.88 -3.59
N PHE A 359 -19.82 8.74 -3.92
CA PHE A 359 -20.47 7.67 -4.68
C PHE A 359 -20.85 6.46 -3.83
N SER A 360 -21.82 5.69 -4.34
CA SER A 360 -22.20 4.40 -3.76
C SER A 360 -21.07 3.37 -3.91
N ALA A 361 -20.85 2.60 -2.86
CA ALA A 361 -19.87 1.53 -2.84
C ALA A 361 -20.13 0.38 -3.81
N THR A 362 -21.37 0.25 -4.31
CA THR A 362 -21.74 -0.77 -5.32
C THR A 362 -21.64 -0.26 -6.74
N ASP A 363 -21.92 1.03 -6.98
CA ASP A 363 -21.86 1.60 -8.32
C ASP A 363 -20.42 2.02 -8.68
N CYS A 364 -19.70 2.53 -7.69
CA CYS A 364 -18.30 2.95 -7.79
C CYS A 364 -17.44 2.17 -6.80
N CYS A 365 -17.51 0.85 -6.88
CA CYS A 365 -16.76 -0.03 -5.98
C CYS A 365 -15.24 0.08 -6.22
N VAL A 366 -14.46 -0.41 -5.26
CA VAL A 366 -12.99 -0.33 -5.30
C VAL A 366 -12.36 -0.92 -6.56
N SER A 367 -12.99 -1.94 -7.16
CA SER A 367 -12.54 -2.55 -8.41
C SER A 367 -13.02 -1.83 -9.68
N CYS A 368 -13.88 -0.82 -9.55
CA CYS A 368 -14.41 -0.09 -10.71
C CYS A 368 -13.32 0.69 -11.44
N ARG A 369 -13.50 0.85 -12.76
CA ARG A 369 -12.72 1.74 -13.63
C ARG A 369 -13.59 2.89 -14.07
N PHE A 370 -13.21 4.09 -13.72
CA PHE A 370 -13.86 5.30 -14.20
C PHE A 370 -12.99 5.95 -15.30
N GLY A 371 -13.34 5.73 -16.55
CA GLY A 371 -12.52 6.07 -17.73
C GLY A 371 -13.09 7.19 -18.58
N ASN A 372 -13.80 8.16 -18.01
CA ASN A 372 -14.43 9.28 -18.72
C ASN A 372 -13.85 10.64 -18.35
N THR A 373 -12.64 10.67 -17.77
CA THR A 373 -12.09 11.90 -17.21
C THR A 373 -10.81 12.29 -17.94
N GLY A 374 -10.79 13.48 -18.49
CA GLY A 374 -9.61 14.04 -19.17
C GLY A 374 -8.43 14.16 -18.22
N PRO A 375 -7.18 14.06 -18.70
CA PRO A 375 -5.99 14.04 -17.86
C PRO A 375 -5.77 15.33 -17.08
N SER A 376 -6.28 16.46 -17.53
CA SER A 376 -6.20 17.76 -16.86
C SER A 376 -7.36 18.03 -15.87
N TYR A 377 -8.28 17.07 -15.71
CA TYR A 377 -9.39 17.22 -14.76
C TYR A 377 -8.93 17.20 -13.32
N THR A 378 -9.51 18.07 -12.50
CA THR A 378 -9.28 18.14 -11.05
C THR A 378 -10.60 18.24 -10.30
N ASN A 379 -10.69 17.61 -9.15
CA ASN A 379 -11.86 17.72 -8.28
C ASN A 379 -11.47 17.42 -6.81
N VAL A 380 -12.36 17.81 -5.89
CA VAL A 380 -12.20 17.57 -4.45
C VAL A 380 -12.08 16.08 -4.09
N ASP A 381 -12.64 15.22 -4.91
CA ASP A 381 -12.65 13.77 -4.76
C ASP A 381 -11.71 13.03 -5.72
N CYS A 382 -10.76 13.74 -6.35
CA CYS A 382 -9.75 13.15 -7.24
C CYS A 382 -8.35 13.33 -6.66
N GLY A 383 -7.74 12.21 -6.29
CA GLY A 383 -6.40 12.08 -5.74
C GLY A 383 -5.59 11.02 -6.48
N PHE A 384 -4.63 10.42 -5.80
CA PHE A 384 -3.78 9.36 -6.37
C PHE A 384 -3.09 8.55 -5.27
N ARG A 385 -2.43 7.46 -5.68
CA ARG A 385 -1.60 6.62 -4.82
C ARG A 385 -0.27 6.31 -5.50
N VAL A 386 0.81 6.41 -4.73
CA VAL A 386 2.15 6.08 -5.21
C VAL A 386 2.37 4.57 -5.13
N ALA A 387 2.96 4.01 -6.16
CA ALA A 387 3.56 2.68 -6.12
C ALA A 387 5.06 2.81 -6.37
N PHE A 388 5.83 1.78 -6.06
CA PHE A 388 7.20 1.70 -6.52
C PHE A 388 7.62 0.26 -6.81
N TYR A 389 8.61 0.13 -7.68
CA TYR A 389 9.26 -1.14 -7.97
C TYR A 389 10.76 -1.06 -7.66
N ILE A 390 11.35 -2.23 -7.40
CA ILE A 390 12.76 -2.37 -7.04
C ILE A 390 13.60 -2.30 -8.31
N LYS A 391 14.72 -1.60 -8.28
CA LYS A 391 15.68 -1.52 -9.39
C LYS A 391 16.48 -2.79 -9.59
#